data_64855297bc2096fc1af271a2b0d1d444
#
_entry.id   64855297bc2096fc1af271a2b0d1d444
#
_cell.length_a   1.000
_cell.length_b   1.000
_cell.length_c   1.000
_cell.angle_alpha   90.00
_cell.angle_beta   90.00
_cell.angle_gamma   90.00
#
_symmetry.space_group_name_H-M   'P 1'
#
loop_
_entity.id
_entity.type
_entity.pdbx_description
1 polymer ?
#
loop_
_entity_poly.entity_id
_entity_poly.type
_entity_poly.pdbx_seq_one_letter_code
_entity_poly.pdbx_strand_id
1 'polypeptide(L)'
;MALHDPLPSAPHGDPLSADDSAAAAAFAEALGHAFVHPELLAEALTHPSARRGARRGYERLEFLGDRVLGLIIAELLWRRFPEEAEGALTRRHTGLVRGETLTEVAAKIDLGQHIRLSAGEEAAGAQANPSVLADVCEAVIAALYLDGGLATAQRFVERWWEPQLAKLGAPPHDPKTALQEWAQARGRALPAYRTVATEGPAHRRVFTVTVSVEGLPPATASGSSKRAAETAAAAAALAGVGDGP
;
A
#
# COMPACT_ATOMS: atom_id res chain seq x y z
N MET A 1 17.61 18.26 20.93
CA MET A 1 17.34 19.41 20.03
C MET A 1 16.14 19.02 19.20
N ALA A 2 14.95 19.56 19.55
CA ALA A 2 13.69 19.15 18.95
C ALA A 2 13.62 19.62 17.50
N LEU A 3 13.50 18.69 16.57
CA LEU A 3 13.20 18.90 15.14
C LEU A 3 11.73 19.32 14.90
N HIS A 4 11.21 20.15 15.79
CA HIS A 4 9.84 20.67 15.66
C HIS A 4 9.91 22.20 15.62
N ASP A 5 10.47 22.71 14.54
CA ASP A 5 10.07 24.04 14.12
C ASP A 5 8.59 23.98 13.79
N PRO A 6 7.77 24.92 14.30
CA PRO A 6 6.38 24.99 13.90
C PRO A 6 6.33 25.00 12.38
N LEU A 7 5.55 24.10 11.80
CA LEU A 7 5.33 24.07 10.36
C LEU A 7 5.03 25.50 9.92
N PRO A 8 5.65 25.97 8.80
CA PRO A 8 5.31 27.29 8.27
C PRO A 8 3.79 27.32 8.15
N SER A 9 3.17 28.33 8.77
CA SER A 9 1.73 28.55 8.71
C SER A 9 1.27 28.27 7.28
N ALA A 10 0.33 27.33 7.14
CA ALA A 10 -0.19 26.95 5.83
C ALA A 10 -0.54 28.24 5.07
N PRO A 11 -0.17 28.39 3.79
CA PRO A 11 -0.51 29.58 3.06
C PRO A 11 -2.03 29.74 3.17
N HIS A 12 -2.47 30.88 3.72
CA HIS A 12 -3.86 31.19 4.02
C HIS A 12 -4.72 30.97 2.78
N GLY A 13 -5.32 29.76 2.68
CA GLY A 13 -6.44 29.52 1.75
C GLY A 13 -7.64 30.33 2.25
N ASP A 14 -8.59 30.63 1.34
CA ASP A 14 -9.86 31.22 1.74
C ASP A 14 -10.47 30.42 2.91
N PRO A 15 -11.11 31.07 3.88
CA PRO A 15 -11.70 30.39 5.02
C PRO A 15 -12.64 29.27 4.56
N LEU A 16 -12.68 28.17 5.30
CA LEU A 16 -13.61 27.06 5.03
C LEU A 16 -15.04 27.63 5.04
N SER A 17 -15.89 27.18 4.11
CA SER A 17 -17.33 27.44 4.23
C SER A 17 -17.84 26.75 5.51
N ALA A 18 -18.94 27.23 6.07
CA ALA A 18 -19.53 26.63 7.27
C ALA A 18 -19.86 25.14 7.06
N ASP A 19 -20.38 24.79 5.87
CA ASP A 19 -20.70 23.41 5.49
C ASP A 19 -19.45 22.55 5.37
N ASP A 20 -18.37 23.07 4.80
CA ASP A 20 -17.07 22.40 4.70
C ASP A 20 -16.47 22.12 6.07
N SER A 21 -16.60 23.06 6.98
CA SER A 21 -16.10 22.94 8.35
C SER A 21 -16.90 21.88 9.14
N ALA A 22 -18.22 21.89 9.01
CA ALA A 22 -19.08 20.91 9.68
C ALA A 22 -18.84 19.47 9.19
N ALA A 23 -18.71 19.27 7.88
CA ALA A 23 -18.41 17.96 7.29
C ALA A 23 -17.04 17.45 7.72
N ALA A 24 -16.02 18.30 7.70
CA ALA A 24 -14.68 17.92 8.18
C ALA A 24 -14.69 17.60 9.69
N ALA A 25 -15.43 18.35 10.50
CA ALA A 25 -15.54 18.09 11.95
C ALA A 25 -16.22 16.76 12.25
N ALA A 26 -17.30 16.42 11.56
CA ALA A 26 -17.98 15.15 11.73
C ALA A 26 -17.07 13.96 11.36
N PHE A 27 -16.28 14.08 10.29
CA PHE A 27 -15.32 13.03 9.91
C PHE A 27 -14.12 12.96 10.88
N ALA A 28 -13.65 14.10 11.40
CA ALA A 28 -12.59 14.15 12.41
C ALA A 28 -12.95 13.33 13.67
N GLU A 29 -14.21 13.37 14.10
CA GLU A 29 -14.71 12.54 15.20
C GLU A 29 -14.60 11.03 14.88
N ALA A 30 -14.98 10.62 13.67
CA ALA A 30 -14.84 9.24 13.20
C ALA A 30 -13.37 8.79 13.14
N LEU A 31 -12.45 9.69 12.80
CA LEU A 31 -11.00 9.45 12.83
C LEU A 31 -10.44 9.35 14.26
N GLY A 32 -11.18 9.82 15.27
CA GLY A 32 -10.76 9.85 16.68
C GLY A 32 -9.71 10.92 16.98
N HIS A 33 -9.68 12.01 16.22
CA HIS A 33 -8.75 13.11 16.39
C HIS A 33 -9.44 14.48 16.22
N ALA A 34 -9.31 15.34 17.25
CA ALA A 34 -9.75 16.73 17.18
C ALA A 34 -8.64 17.57 16.54
N PHE A 35 -8.86 18.01 15.30
CA PHE A 35 -7.88 18.82 14.57
C PHE A 35 -7.77 20.22 15.16
N VAL A 36 -6.54 20.65 15.47
CA VAL A 36 -6.20 22.04 15.78
C VAL A 36 -6.23 22.88 14.50
N HIS A 37 -5.86 22.27 13.38
CA HIS A 37 -5.84 22.85 12.04
C HIS A 37 -6.83 22.12 11.10
N PRO A 38 -8.15 22.38 11.21
CA PRO A 38 -9.17 21.66 10.43
C PRO A 38 -9.03 21.87 8.91
N GLU A 39 -8.31 22.91 8.48
CA GLU A 39 -7.97 23.15 7.08
C GLU A 39 -7.11 22.03 6.48
N LEU A 40 -6.28 21.34 7.26
CA LEU A 40 -5.49 20.20 6.80
C LEU A 40 -6.39 19.04 6.39
N LEU A 41 -7.39 18.70 7.22
CA LEU A 41 -8.35 17.66 6.87
C LEU A 41 -9.21 18.06 5.67
N ALA A 42 -9.61 19.34 5.61
CA ALA A 42 -10.36 19.84 4.47
C ALA A 42 -9.55 19.80 3.16
N GLU A 43 -8.24 20.09 3.19
CA GLU A 43 -7.34 19.93 2.05
C GLU A 43 -7.23 18.46 1.65
N ALA A 44 -7.02 17.55 2.62
CA ALA A 44 -6.94 16.10 2.40
C ALA A 44 -8.19 15.54 1.73
N LEU A 45 -9.37 16.05 2.04
CA LEU A 45 -10.65 15.62 1.48
C LEU A 45 -11.01 16.32 0.16
N THR A 46 -10.16 17.22 -0.37
CA THR A 46 -10.49 18.00 -1.57
C THR A 46 -9.80 17.42 -2.81
N HIS A 47 -10.58 16.81 -3.69
CA HIS A 47 -10.10 16.35 -5.00
C HIS A 47 -9.62 17.53 -5.86
N PRO A 48 -8.60 17.36 -6.70
CA PRO A 48 -8.11 18.42 -7.59
C PRO A 48 -9.19 19.10 -8.43
N SER A 49 -10.22 18.39 -8.84
CA SER A 49 -11.35 18.93 -9.62
C SER A 49 -12.24 19.90 -8.84
N ALA A 50 -12.25 19.83 -7.52
CA ALA A 50 -13.08 20.66 -6.64
C ALA A 50 -12.33 21.89 -6.09
N ARG A 51 -11.11 22.14 -6.54
CA ARG A 51 -10.32 23.31 -6.11
C ARG A 51 -11.05 24.60 -6.42
N ARG A 52 -11.07 25.51 -5.45
CA ARG A 52 -11.60 26.86 -5.60
C ARG A 52 -10.56 27.88 -5.15
N GLY A 53 -10.29 28.87 -6.00
CA GLY A 53 -9.31 29.92 -5.70
C GLY A 53 -7.90 29.38 -5.47
N ALA A 54 -7.26 29.80 -4.38
CA ALA A 54 -5.90 29.39 -4.02
C ALA A 54 -5.83 28.06 -3.26
N ARG A 55 -6.97 27.39 -3.01
CA ARG A 55 -7.00 26.11 -2.27
C ARG A 55 -6.31 25.02 -3.07
N ARG A 56 -5.57 24.18 -2.34
CA ARG A 56 -4.87 23.00 -2.88
C ARG A 56 -5.79 21.79 -2.84
N GLY A 57 -5.56 20.84 -3.71
CA GLY A 57 -6.10 19.49 -3.59
C GLY A 57 -5.19 18.62 -2.73
N TYR A 58 -5.60 17.39 -2.53
CA TYR A 58 -4.95 16.44 -1.65
C TYR A 58 -3.53 16.00 -2.09
N GLU A 59 -3.09 16.27 -3.32
CA GLU A 59 -1.91 15.62 -3.94
C GLU A 59 -0.60 15.81 -3.14
N ARG A 60 -0.44 16.95 -2.46
CA ARG A 60 0.75 17.17 -1.64
C ARG A 60 0.70 16.42 -0.30
N LEU A 61 -0.50 16.27 0.25
CA LEU A 61 -0.73 15.49 1.45
C LEU A 61 -0.62 14.00 1.15
N GLU A 62 -1.14 13.51 0.02
CA GLU A 62 -0.94 12.17 -0.50
C GLU A 62 0.56 11.83 -0.56
N PHE A 63 1.36 12.68 -1.24
CA PHE A 63 2.81 12.50 -1.32
C PHE A 63 3.46 12.33 0.07
N LEU A 64 3.06 13.09 1.07
CA LEU A 64 3.59 12.97 2.43
C LEU A 64 3.03 11.74 3.14
N GLY A 65 1.74 11.47 2.98
CA GLY A 65 1.02 10.39 3.63
C GLY A 65 1.55 9.01 3.28
N ASP A 66 1.89 8.78 2.00
CA ASP A 66 2.54 7.55 1.55
C ASP A 66 3.86 7.28 2.34
N ARG A 67 4.69 8.32 2.56
CA ARG A 67 5.95 8.18 3.32
C ARG A 67 5.68 7.95 4.82
N VAL A 68 4.71 8.64 5.38
CA VAL A 68 4.30 8.47 6.80
C VAL A 68 3.73 7.07 7.02
N LEU A 69 2.83 6.61 6.16
CA LEU A 69 2.29 5.26 6.19
C LEU A 69 3.41 4.23 6.07
N GLY A 70 4.29 4.39 5.09
CA GLY A 70 5.42 3.49 4.87
C GLY A 70 6.32 3.37 6.11
N LEU A 71 6.63 4.49 6.77
CA LEU A 71 7.42 4.50 8.00
C LEU A 71 6.69 3.76 9.14
N ILE A 72 5.42 4.06 9.38
CA ILE A 72 4.64 3.44 10.45
C ILE A 72 4.52 1.92 10.23
N ILE A 73 4.20 1.49 9.02
CA ILE A 73 4.09 0.06 8.69
C ILE A 73 5.44 -0.64 8.83
N ALA A 74 6.54 -0.02 8.41
CA ALA A 74 7.88 -0.58 8.58
C ALA A 74 8.22 -0.79 10.07
N GLU A 75 7.92 0.20 10.93
CA GLU A 75 8.15 0.09 12.37
C GLU A 75 7.26 -0.99 13.01
N LEU A 76 5.98 -1.07 12.64
CA LEU A 76 5.07 -2.12 13.12
C LEU A 76 5.58 -3.52 12.75
N LEU A 77 6.01 -3.71 11.52
CA LEU A 77 6.56 -4.99 11.04
C LEU A 77 7.87 -5.35 11.75
N TRP A 78 8.78 -4.40 11.93
CA TRP A 78 10.01 -4.56 12.68
C TRP A 78 9.77 -5.07 14.11
N ARG A 79 8.78 -4.51 14.78
CA ARG A 79 8.43 -4.91 16.16
C ARG A 79 7.71 -6.26 16.21
N ARG A 80 6.85 -6.54 15.23
CA ARG A 80 6.00 -7.74 15.24
C ARG A 80 6.72 -8.99 14.76
N PHE A 81 7.74 -8.86 13.91
CA PHE A 81 8.47 -9.95 13.29
C PHE A 81 9.99 -9.79 13.46
N PRO A 82 10.51 -9.82 14.72
CA PRO A 82 11.92 -9.52 15.00
C PRO A 82 12.90 -10.51 14.38
N GLU A 83 12.45 -11.73 14.11
CA GLU A 83 13.28 -12.80 13.55
C GLU A 83 13.24 -12.87 12.02
N GLU A 84 12.41 -12.07 11.37
CA GLU A 84 12.29 -12.12 9.92
C GLU A 84 13.39 -11.30 9.23
N ALA A 85 13.96 -11.89 8.16
CA ALA A 85 14.92 -11.20 7.31
C ALA A 85 14.28 -10.04 6.53
N GLU A 86 15.09 -9.06 6.12
CA GLU A 86 14.67 -7.86 5.40
C GLU A 86 13.74 -8.17 4.22
N GLY A 87 14.05 -9.18 3.40
CA GLY A 87 13.21 -9.53 2.25
C GLY A 87 11.79 -9.99 2.62
N ALA A 88 11.59 -10.62 3.79
CA ALA A 88 10.27 -10.98 4.30
C ALA A 88 9.51 -9.74 4.77
N LEU A 89 10.17 -8.86 5.52
CA LEU A 89 9.60 -7.59 5.97
C LEU A 89 9.20 -6.71 4.79
N THR A 90 10.02 -6.63 3.74
CA THR A 90 9.72 -5.87 2.51
C THR A 90 8.49 -6.41 1.79
N ARG A 91 8.32 -7.72 1.68
CA ARG A 91 7.12 -8.33 1.07
C ARG A 91 5.84 -8.00 1.86
N ARG A 92 5.91 -8.10 3.19
CA ARG A 92 4.80 -7.71 4.08
C ARG A 92 4.46 -6.23 3.94
N HIS A 93 5.48 -5.38 3.98
CA HIS A 93 5.35 -3.94 3.83
C HIS A 93 4.62 -3.60 2.53
N THR A 94 5.10 -4.12 1.40
CA THR A 94 4.49 -3.90 0.08
C THR A 94 3.01 -4.30 0.06
N GLY A 95 2.65 -5.41 0.71
CA GLY A 95 1.26 -5.86 0.82
C GLY A 95 0.37 -4.94 1.66
N LEU A 96 0.93 -4.25 2.66
CA LEU A 96 0.18 -3.39 3.57
C LEU A 96 0.03 -1.94 3.09
N VAL A 97 0.96 -1.45 2.28
CA VAL A 97 0.93 -0.06 1.76
C VAL A 97 0.36 0.07 0.34
N ARG A 98 -0.07 -1.03 -0.27
CA ARG A 98 -0.62 -1.01 -1.63
C ARG A 98 -2.02 -0.41 -1.69
N GLY A 99 -2.40 0.13 -2.85
CA GLY A 99 -3.68 0.80 -3.07
C GLY A 99 -4.91 -0.02 -2.69
N GLU A 100 -4.90 -1.36 -2.90
CA GLU A 100 -6.01 -2.23 -2.52
C GLU A 100 -6.25 -2.23 -1.00
N THR A 101 -5.18 -2.22 -0.20
CA THR A 101 -5.28 -2.15 1.27
C THR A 101 -5.81 -0.80 1.72
N LEU A 102 -5.30 0.29 1.13
CA LEU A 102 -5.79 1.65 1.38
C LEU A 102 -7.28 1.79 1.03
N THR A 103 -7.70 1.24 -0.11
CA THR A 103 -9.11 1.23 -0.54
C THR A 103 -9.99 0.45 0.44
N GLU A 104 -9.54 -0.71 0.95
CA GLU A 104 -10.27 -1.45 1.98
C GLU A 104 -10.43 -0.65 3.28
N VAL A 105 -9.40 0.08 3.69
CA VAL A 105 -9.47 0.96 4.87
C VAL A 105 -10.40 2.14 4.61
N ALA A 106 -10.26 2.81 3.47
CA ALA A 106 -11.11 3.92 3.06
C ALA A 106 -12.60 3.55 3.08
N ALA A 107 -12.93 2.34 2.60
CA ALA A 107 -14.30 1.83 2.64
C ALA A 107 -14.82 1.61 4.08
N LYS A 108 -13.98 1.15 5.01
CA LYS A 108 -14.38 0.92 6.42
C LYS A 108 -14.66 2.20 7.20
N ILE A 109 -14.05 3.30 6.80
CA ILE A 109 -14.25 4.62 7.42
C ILE A 109 -15.22 5.49 6.62
N ASP A 110 -15.90 4.92 5.61
CA ASP A 110 -16.82 5.63 4.71
C ASP A 110 -16.21 6.86 4.04
N LEU A 111 -14.88 6.83 3.79
CA LEU A 111 -14.10 7.97 3.30
C LEU A 111 -14.68 8.62 2.05
N GLY A 112 -15.21 7.81 1.12
CA GLY A 112 -15.77 8.28 -0.15
C GLY A 112 -16.89 9.31 0.01
N GLN A 113 -17.68 9.24 1.09
CA GLN A 113 -18.78 10.17 1.36
C GLN A 113 -18.29 11.56 1.79
N HIS A 114 -17.03 11.68 2.18
CA HIS A 114 -16.43 12.91 2.68
C HIS A 114 -15.55 13.61 1.62
N ILE A 115 -15.29 12.95 0.47
CA ILE A 115 -14.47 13.52 -0.59
C ILE A 115 -15.24 14.61 -1.33
N ARG A 116 -14.62 15.76 -1.45
CA ARG A 116 -15.15 16.87 -2.24
C ARG A 116 -14.72 16.74 -3.68
N LEU A 117 -15.71 16.70 -4.56
CA LEU A 117 -15.57 16.53 -5.99
C LEU A 117 -16.21 17.69 -6.73
N SER A 118 -15.82 17.91 -7.98
CA SER A 118 -16.64 18.70 -8.90
C SER A 118 -17.91 17.91 -9.25
N ALA A 119 -18.98 18.60 -9.65
CA ALA A 119 -20.21 17.94 -10.06
C ALA A 119 -20.01 16.91 -11.19
N GLY A 120 -19.02 17.13 -12.08
CA GLY A 120 -18.67 16.20 -13.15
C GLY A 120 -18.03 14.91 -12.63
N GLU A 121 -17.09 15.03 -11.71
CA GLU A 121 -16.43 13.86 -11.09
C GLU A 121 -17.37 13.10 -10.17
N GLU A 122 -18.25 13.80 -9.45
CA GLU A 122 -19.28 13.17 -8.63
C GLU A 122 -20.25 12.35 -9.48
N ALA A 123 -20.72 12.91 -10.59
CA ALA A 123 -21.57 12.21 -11.56
C ALA A 123 -20.86 11.03 -12.23
N ALA A 124 -19.54 11.08 -12.36
CA ALA A 124 -18.72 9.97 -12.86
C ALA A 124 -18.43 8.88 -11.80
N GLY A 125 -18.84 9.08 -10.55
CA GLY A 125 -18.64 8.11 -9.46
C GLY A 125 -17.23 8.11 -8.88
N ALA A 126 -16.48 9.21 -8.98
CA ALA A 126 -15.10 9.29 -8.49
C ALA A 126 -14.97 9.03 -6.98
N GLN A 127 -16.01 9.26 -6.19
CA GLN A 127 -16.07 8.95 -4.75
C GLN A 127 -15.93 7.45 -4.44
N ALA A 128 -16.18 6.58 -5.41
CA ALA A 128 -16.02 5.12 -5.30
C ALA A 128 -14.81 4.59 -6.10
N ASN A 129 -14.04 5.48 -6.74
CA ASN A 129 -12.87 5.08 -7.51
C ASN A 129 -11.74 4.61 -6.57
N PRO A 130 -11.23 3.37 -6.71
CA PRO A 130 -10.19 2.81 -5.84
C PRO A 130 -8.92 3.68 -5.75
N SER A 131 -8.46 4.27 -6.87
CA SER A 131 -7.29 5.16 -6.83
C SER A 131 -7.56 6.41 -6.01
N VAL A 132 -8.70 7.08 -6.24
CA VAL A 132 -9.06 8.29 -5.50
C VAL A 132 -9.19 7.99 -4.00
N LEU A 133 -9.79 6.85 -3.65
CA LEU A 133 -9.93 6.43 -2.25
C LEU A 133 -8.57 6.16 -1.59
N ALA A 134 -7.63 5.54 -2.30
CA ALA A 134 -6.28 5.29 -1.81
C ALA A 134 -5.53 6.61 -1.59
N ASP A 135 -5.51 7.50 -2.59
CA ASP A 135 -4.82 8.78 -2.56
C ASP A 135 -5.33 9.67 -1.43
N VAL A 136 -6.66 9.76 -1.26
CA VAL A 136 -7.28 10.55 -0.17
C VAL A 136 -7.01 9.89 1.20
N CYS A 137 -6.96 8.58 1.29
CA CYS A 137 -6.60 7.89 2.54
C CYS A 137 -5.17 8.24 2.98
N GLU A 138 -4.21 8.27 2.06
CA GLU A 138 -2.86 8.74 2.33
C GLU A 138 -2.86 10.22 2.75
N ALA A 139 -3.61 11.06 2.06
CA ALA A 139 -3.72 12.48 2.41
C ALA A 139 -4.29 12.69 3.84
N VAL A 140 -5.25 11.88 4.27
CA VAL A 140 -5.79 11.90 5.64
C VAL A 140 -4.71 11.50 6.65
N ILE A 141 -3.89 10.49 6.35
CA ILE A 141 -2.75 10.11 7.21
C ILE A 141 -1.76 11.27 7.35
N ALA A 142 -1.47 11.98 6.26
CA ALA A 142 -0.62 13.17 6.31
C ALA A 142 -1.25 14.30 7.14
N ALA A 143 -2.55 14.55 7.01
CA ALA A 143 -3.25 15.56 7.79
C ALA A 143 -3.17 15.25 9.30
N LEU A 144 -3.39 14.00 9.69
CA LEU A 144 -3.23 13.53 11.08
C LEU A 144 -1.80 13.69 11.58
N TYR A 145 -0.81 13.40 10.73
CA TYR A 145 0.60 13.58 11.05
C TYR A 145 0.98 15.05 11.25
N LEU A 146 0.55 15.91 10.36
CA LEU A 146 0.87 17.34 10.41
C LEU A 146 0.20 18.03 11.60
N ASP A 147 -1.02 17.65 11.93
CA ASP A 147 -1.79 18.25 13.02
C ASP A 147 -1.40 17.69 14.40
N GLY A 148 -1.28 16.38 14.51
CA GLY A 148 -1.10 15.68 15.78
C GLY A 148 0.22 14.91 15.94
N GLY A 149 1.15 15.04 14.98
CA GLY A 149 2.44 14.34 14.98
C GLY A 149 2.35 12.85 14.66
N LEU A 150 3.52 12.19 14.61
CA LEU A 150 3.65 10.79 14.22
C LEU A 150 2.79 9.85 15.09
N ALA A 151 2.72 10.10 16.41
CA ALA A 151 1.95 9.26 17.32
C ALA A 151 0.44 9.28 17.01
N THR A 152 -0.10 10.38 16.48
CA THR A 152 -1.51 10.47 16.08
C THR A 152 -1.77 9.68 14.81
N ALA A 153 -0.94 9.84 13.79
CA ALA A 153 -1.00 9.05 12.56
C ALA A 153 -0.81 7.55 12.86
N GLN A 154 0.10 7.19 13.76
CA GLN A 154 0.36 5.81 14.17
C GLN A 154 -0.87 5.17 14.79
N ARG A 155 -1.56 5.84 15.75
CA ARG A 155 -2.80 5.32 16.34
C ARG A 155 -3.89 5.04 15.29
N PHE A 156 -4.01 5.91 14.29
CA PHE A 156 -4.94 5.71 13.18
C PHE A 156 -4.56 4.48 12.36
N VAL A 157 -3.30 4.36 11.95
CA VAL A 157 -2.82 3.22 11.17
C VAL A 157 -2.94 1.92 11.97
N GLU A 158 -2.51 1.87 13.22
CA GLU A 158 -2.64 0.68 14.08
C GLU A 158 -4.10 0.21 14.17
N ARG A 159 -5.02 1.14 14.40
CA ARG A 159 -6.46 0.82 14.50
C ARG A 159 -7.03 0.23 13.22
N TRP A 160 -6.73 0.81 12.07
CA TRP A 160 -7.40 0.45 10.83
C TRP A 160 -6.66 -0.60 10.00
N TRP A 161 -5.35 -0.79 10.21
CA TRP A 161 -4.55 -1.84 9.58
C TRP A 161 -4.51 -3.15 10.38
N GLU A 162 -4.93 -3.17 11.67
CA GLU A 162 -4.92 -4.41 12.48
C GLU A 162 -5.60 -5.60 11.79
N PRO A 163 -6.75 -5.47 11.11
CA PRO A 163 -7.35 -6.60 10.40
C PRO A 163 -6.48 -7.15 9.27
N GLN A 164 -5.71 -6.29 8.60
CA GLN A 164 -4.77 -6.67 7.55
C GLN A 164 -3.51 -7.29 8.16
N LEU A 165 -3.02 -6.73 9.25
CA LEU A 165 -1.90 -7.27 10.03
C LEU A 165 -2.23 -8.66 10.62
N ALA A 166 -3.45 -8.86 11.07
CA ALA A 166 -3.91 -10.15 11.59
C ALA A 166 -4.00 -11.24 10.51
N LYS A 167 -4.27 -10.86 9.26
CA LYS A 167 -4.27 -11.78 8.11
C LYS A 167 -2.86 -12.18 7.66
N LEU A 168 -1.82 -11.50 8.16
CA LEU A 168 -0.45 -11.84 7.84
C LEU A 168 -0.06 -13.16 8.51
N GLY A 169 -0.40 -14.27 7.85
CA GLY A 169 0.18 -15.59 8.12
C GLY A 169 1.70 -15.61 7.87
N ALA A 170 2.26 -16.74 7.45
CA ALA A 170 3.62 -16.80 6.92
C ALA A 170 3.79 -15.73 5.81
N PRO A 171 4.96 -15.07 5.70
CA PRO A 171 5.18 -14.04 4.67
C PRO A 171 4.82 -14.62 3.31
N PRO A 172 4.19 -13.83 2.39
CA PRO A 172 4.00 -14.31 1.04
C PRO A 172 5.37 -14.64 0.46
N HIS A 173 5.66 -15.93 0.36
CA HIS A 173 6.89 -16.39 -0.26
C HIS A 173 6.76 -16.12 -1.76
N ASP A 174 7.59 -15.22 -2.29
CA ASP A 174 7.85 -15.22 -3.73
C ASP A 174 8.52 -16.57 -4.06
N PRO A 175 7.88 -17.45 -4.87
CA PRO A 175 8.42 -18.79 -5.11
C PRO A 175 9.84 -18.77 -5.70
N LYS A 176 10.20 -17.74 -6.47
CA LYS A 176 11.57 -17.60 -7.01
C LYS A 176 12.58 -17.33 -5.91
N THR A 177 12.25 -16.41 -4.99
CA THR A 177 13.09 -16.10 -3.82
C THR A 177 13.20 -17.31 -2.90
N ALA A 178 12.08 -17.98 -2.60
CA ALA A 178 12.08 -19.17 -1.76
C ALA A 178 12.93 -20.31 -2.35
N LEU A 179 12.85 -20.55 -3.67
CA LEU A 179 13.67 -21.55 -4.34
C LEU A 179 15.16 -21.17 -4.34
N GLN A 180 15.48 -19.88 -4.46
CA GLN A 180 16.85 -19.38 -4.35
C GLN A 180 17.40 -19.58 -2.93
N GLU A 181 16.65 -19.19 -1.90
CA GLU A 181 17.02 -19.37 -0.49
C GLU A 181 17.20 -20.84 -0.16
N TRP A 182 16.32 -21.72 -0.66
CA TRP A 182 16.43 -23.17 -0.51
C TRP A 182 17.73 -23.72 -1.11
N ALA A 183 18.11 -23.27 -2.30
CA ALA A 183 19.35 -23.68 -2.96
C ALA A 183 20.59 -23.18 -2.19
N GLN A 184 20.60 -21.90 -1.81
CA GLN A 184 21.71 -21.28 -1.07
C GLN A 184 21.91 -21.91 0.32
N ALA A 185 20.82 -22.19 1.06
CA ALA A 185 20.89 -22.86 2.36
C ALA A 185 21.54 -24.26 2.29
N ARG A 186 21.56 -24.87 1.09
CA ARG A 186 22.18 -26.17 0.83
C ARG A 186 23.50 -26.10 0.07
N GLY A 187 24.07 -24.90 -0.07
CA GLY A 187 25.31 -24.67 -0.79
C GLY A 187 25.25 -24.97 -2.30
N ARG A 188 24.04 -24.96 -2.89
CA ARG A 188 23.82 -25.30 -4.29
C ARG A 188 23.85 -24.07 -5.17
N ALA A 189 24.06 -24.28 -6.49
CA ALA A 189 23.99 -23.22 -7.48
C ALA A 189 22.58 -22.60 -7.52
N LEU A 190 22.51 -21.32 -7.90
CA LEU A 190 21.25 -20.59 -8.05
C LEU A 190 20.34 -21.27 -9.09
N PRO A 191 19.00 -21.25 -8.89
CA PRO A 191 18.04 -21.76 -9.87
C PRO A 191 18.21 -21.13 -11.24
N ALA A 192 18.30 -21.95 -12.30
CA ALA A 192 18.41 -21.52 -13.67
C ALA A 192 17.05 -21.63 -14.38
N TYR A 193 16.60 -20.52 -14.97
CA TYR A 193 15.32 -20.41 -15.68
C TYR A 193 15.54 -20.37 -17.18
N ARG A 194 14.82 -21.20 -17.95
CA ARG A 194 14.88 -21.23 -19.41
C ARG A 194 13.47 -21.20 -20.01
N THR A 195 13.20 -20.22 -20.85
CA THR A 195 11.97 -20.21 -21.66
C THR A 195 12.05 -21.32 -22.70
N VAL A 196 11.11 -22.26 -22.66
CA VAL A 196 11.07 -23.42 -23.57
C VAL A 196 10.06 -23.24 -24.70
N ALA A 197 9.01 -22.42 -24.48
CA ALA A 197 8.03 -22.07 -25.52
C ALA A 197 7.47 -20.67 -25.30
N THR A 198 7.03 -20.05 -26.41
CA THR A 198 6.26 -18.81 -26.40
C THR A 198 5.19 -18.95 -27.49
N GLU A 199 3.94 -19.00 -27.07
CA GLU A 199 2.81 -19.30 -27.97
C GLU A 199 1.75 -18.21 -27.87
N GLY A 200 0.85 -18.17 -28.88
CA GLY A 200 -0.28 -17.25 -28.95
C GLY A 200 0.03 -15.90 -29.63
N PRO A 201 -1.02 -15.14 -29.98
CA PRO A 201 -0.89 -13.84 -30.66
C PRO A 201 -0.28 -12.79 -29.70
N ALA A 202 0.25 -11.71 -30.29
CA ALA A 202 1.00 -10.68 -29.55
C ALA A 202 0.29 -10.12 -28.31
N HIS A 203 -1.04 -10.03 -28.33
CA HIS A 203 -1.89 -9.52 -27.26
C HIS A 203 -2.32 -10.60 -26.24
N ARG A 204 -1.94 -11.88 -26.45
CA ARG A 204 -2.34 -13.02 -25.61
C ARG A 204 -1.26 -14.09 -25.57
N ARG A 205 -0.01 -13.67 -25.40
CA ARG A 205 1.15 -14.58 -25.35
C ARG A 205 1.12 -15.43 -24.08
N VAL A 206 1.45 -16.69 -24.25
CA VAL A 206 1.70 -17.64 -23.17
C VAL A 206 3.18 -18.02 -23.22
N PHE A 207 3.87 -17.84 -22.13
CA PHE A 207 5.27 -18.22 -21.95
C PHE A 207 5.33 -19.51 -21.15
N THR A 208 6.11 -20.48 -21.63
CA THR A 208 6.41 -21.69 -20.87
C THR A 208 7.88 -21.66 -20.46
N VAL A 209 8.13 -21.81 -19.15
CA VAL A 209 9.45 -21.73 -18.55
C VAL A 209 9.73 -22.99 -17.75
N THR A 210 10.93 -23.53 -17.90
CA THR A 210 11.48 -24.58 -17.04
C THR A 210 12.50 -23.99 -16.09
N VAL A 211 12.39 -24.32 -14.80
CA VAL A 211 13.43 -24.07 -13.80
C VAL A 211 14.19 -25.34 -13.50
N SER A 212 15.50 -25.21 -13.38
CA SER A 212 16.41 -26.30 -12.95
C SER A 212 17.23 -25.84 -11.76
N VAL A 213 17.28 -26.65 -10.73
CA VAL A 213 18.15 -26.45 -9.56
C VAL A 213 18.70 -27.80 -9.12
N GLU A 214 19.94 -27.81 -8.70
CA GLU A 214 20.61 -29.04 -8.26
C GLU A 214 19.86 -29.69 -7.10
N GLY A 215 19.57 -31.00 -7.24
CA GLY A 215 18.88 -31.81 -6.24
C GLY A 215 17.35 -31.78 -6.27
N LEU A 216 16.77 -31.11 -7.27
CA LEU A 216 15.34 -31.21 -7.59
C LEU A 216 15.14 -31.59 -9.07
N PRO A 217 14.07 -32.33 -9.39
CA PRO A 217 13.69 -32.53 -10.78
C PRO A 217 13.33 -31.18 -11.43
N PRO A 218 13.68 -30.97 -12.72
CA PRO A 218 13.27 -29.76 -13.43
C PRO A 218 11.75 -29.59 -13.40
N ALA A 219 11.28 -28.39 -13.10
CA ALA A 219 9.85 -28.08 -13.08
C ALA A 219 9.51 -27.08 -14.18
N THR A 220 8.38 -27.31 -14.86
CA THR A 220 7.93 -26.49 -15.99
C THR A 220 6.54 -25.92 -15.71
N ALA A 221 6.35 -24.64 -15.99
CA ALA A 221 5.05 -23.98 -15.88
C ALA A 221 4.87 -22.91 -16.96
N SER A 222 3.61 -22.51 -17.15
CA SER A 222 3.23 -21.48 -18.14
C SER A 222 2.60 -20.27 -17.44
N GLY A 223 2.70 -19.10 -18.08
CA GLY A 223 2.12 -17.85 -17.59
C GLY A 223 1.90 -16.82 -18.70
N SER A 224 1.10 -15.81 -18.40
CA SER A 224 0.79 -14.70 -19.33
C SER A 224 1.96 -13.74 -19.56
N SER A 225 3.02 -13.86 -18.79
CA SER A 225 4.29 -13.16 -18.94
C SER A 225 5.45 -14.09 -18.59
N LYS A 226 6.65 -13.76 -19.04
CA LYS A 226 7.86 -14.53 -18.68
C LYS A 226 8.02 -14.60 -17.15
N ARG A 227 7.84 -13.47 -16.45
CA ARG A 227 7.91 -13.41 -14.98
C ARG A 227 6.86 -14.30 -14.31
N ALA A 228 5.61 -14.29 -14.78
CA ALA A 228 4.56 -15.14 -14.24
C ALA A 228 4.87 -16.64 -14.43
N ALA A 229 5.39 -17.02 -15.62
CA ALA A 229 5.79 -18.39 -15.90
C ALA A 229 6.99 -18.84 -15.02
N GLU A 230 7.98 -17.98 -14.81
CA GLU A 230 9.12 -18.24 -13.93
C GLU A 230 8.68 -18.45 -12.47
N THR A 231 7.77 -17.59 -11.98
CA THR A 231 7.22 -17.71 -10.62
C THR A 231 6.43 -19.01 -10.44
N ALA A 232 5.59 -19.36 -11.43
CA ALA A 232 4.85 -20.63 -11.42
C ALA A 232 5.77 -21.87 -11.48
N ALA A 233 6.83 -21.83 -12.29
CA ALA A 233 7.81 -22.91 -12.37
C ALA A 233 8.58 -23.09 -11.05
N ALA A 234 8.95 -21.97 -10.38
CA ALA A 234 9.58 -22.03 -9.06
C ALA A 234 8.65 -22.63 -8.00
N ALA A 235 7.36 -22.24 -8.01
CA ALA A 235 6.36 -22.83 -7.11
C ALA A 235 6.21 -24.35 -7.32
N ALA A 236 6.17 -24.79 -8.59
CA ALA A 236 6.10 -26.20 -8.92
C ALA A 236 7.35 -26.98 -8.46
N ALA A 237 8.54 -26.40 -8.57
CA ALA A 237 9.77 -27.00 -8.06
C ALA A 237 9.75 -27.15 -6.53
N LEU A 238 9.29 -26.12 -5.81
CA LEU A 238 9.18 -26.14 -4.34
C LEU A 238 8.12 -27.12 -3.84
N ALA A 239 7.02 -27.32 -4.57
CA ALA A 239 6.01 -28.31 -4.23
C ALA A 239 6.57 -29.77 -4.27
N GLY A 240 7.64 -29.98 -5.03
CA GLY A 240 8.38 -31.25 -5.06
C GLY A 240 9.40 -31.42 -3.91
N VAL A 241 9.64 -30.37 -3.13
CA VAL A 241 10.42 -30.43 -1.90
C VAL A 241 9.48 -30.92 -0.80
N GLY A 242 9.36 -32.24 -0.63
CA GLY A 242 8.64 -32.77 0.51
C GLY A 242 9.24 -32.23 1.81
N ASP A 243 8.42 -32.13 2.85
CA ASP A 243 8.84 -31.91 4.24
C ASP A 243 9.77 -33.07 4.69
N GLY A 244 11.01 -33.05 4.22
CA GLY A 244 12.06 -33.96 4.60
C GLY A 244 13.05 -33.26 5.52
N PRO A 245 13.60 -33.98 6.51
CA PRO A 245 14.26 -33.46 7.70
C PRO A 245 15.44 -32.54 7.41
#